data_bfcf28f958f7f2455f03d1327167ff1a
#
_entry.id   bfcf28f958f7f2455f03d1327167ff1a
#
_cell.length_a   1.000
_cell.length_b   1.000
_cell.length_c   1.000
_cell.angle_alpha   90.00
_cell.angle_beta   90.00
_cell.angle_gamma   90.00
#
_symmetry.space_group_name_H-M   'P 1'
#
loop_
_entity.id
_entity.type
_entity.pdbx_description
1 polymer ?
#
loop_
_entity_poly.entity_id
_entity_poly.type
_entity_poly.pdbx_seq_one_letter_code
_entity_poly.pdbx_strand_id
1 'polypeptide(L)'
;GSESVSQQFTATVTAVNDAPAITSTADTTATEDAAYSYTITASDVDGDALTYSAPTTPGWLSFATDTHILSGTPTNDNVGDHSVVLRVTDGTENVDQSFTVTVSNTNDTPVLVSITDPSSVLEDGDNIVVTVSPTDIDAGASLTVTVTTNNGSLFPSGTVTVSPESGGTGVERTITMNPPDNQNGTALVTVSVTDGSESVSQQFTATVTAVNDAPIITSTAGTSATEDAAYSYTITASDEDGDALTYSAPTLPGWLSFT
;
A
#
# COMPACT_ATOMS: atom_id res chain seq x y z
N GLY A 1 70.44 16.80 77.83
CA GLY A 1 69.35 17.43 77.11
C GLY A 1 69.52 17.16 75.67
N SER A 2 68.50 16.65 74.97
CA SER A 2 68.47 16.53 73.52
C SER A 2 67.87 17.81 72.93
N GLU A 3 68.67 18.54 72.21
CA GLU A 3 68.16 19.66 71.43
C GLU A 3 67.53 19.14 70.13
N SER A 4 66.39 19.68 69.78
CA SER A 4 65.69 19.35 68.52
C SER A 4 65.62 20.63 67.69
N VAL A 5 65.93 20.57 66.38
CA VAL A 5 65.74 21.63 65.41
C VAL A 5 64.66 21.22 64.46
N SER A 6 63.66 22.04 64.21
CA SER A 6 62.63 21.86 63.21
C SER A 6 62.70 22.93 62.13
N GLN A 7 62.46 22.54 60.87
CA GLN A 7 62.28 23.42 59.73
C GLN A 7 60.84 23.26 59.19
N GLN A 8 60.17 24.38 59.05
CA GLN A 8 58.91 24.43 58.33
C GLN A 8 59.14 24.79 56.84
N PHE A 9 58.51 24.12 55.95
CA PHE A 9 58.46 24.49 54.55
C PHE A 9 57.02 24.33 54.02
N THR A 10 56.66 25.11 52.99
CA THR A 10 55.42 25.03 52.30
C THR A 10 55.67 24.33 50.93
N ALA A 11 55.01 23.21 50.66
CA ALA A 11 54.94 22.62 49.35
C ALA A 11 53.65 23.13 48.65
N THR A 12 53.81 23.73 47.46
CA THR A 12 52.69 24.16 46.63
C THR A 12 52.45 23.11 45.57
N VAL A 13 51.24 22.54 45.53
CA VAL A 13 50.77 21.67 44.44
C VAL A 13 50.00 22.55 43.47
N THR A 14 50.43 22.63 42.22
CA THR A 14 49.71 23.31 41.16
C THR A 14 48.70 22.35 40.57
N ALA A 15 47.44 22.80 40.44
CA ALA A 15 46.41 22.03 39.75
C ALA A 15 46.79 21.92 38.25
N VAL A 16 46.51 20.78 37.69
CA VAL A 16 46.55 20.49 36.22
C VAL A 16 45.13 20.23 35.82
N ASN A 17 44.71 20.82 34.69
CA ASN A 17 43.38 20.63 34.17
C ASN A 17 43.14 19.17 33.75
N ASP A 18 42.09 18.58 34.26
CA ASP A 18 41.57 17.27 33.85
C ASP A 18 40.43 17.46 32.83
N ALA A 19 40.32 16.58 31.82
CA ALA A 19 39.26 16.64 30.81
C ALA A 19 37.91 16.24 31.41
N PRO A 20 36.80 16.81 30.94
CA PRO A 20 35.47 16.41 31.38
C PRO A 20 35.17 14.91 31.10
N ALA A 21 34.36 14.27 31.93
CA ALA A 21 33.94 12.89 31.80
C ALA A 21 32.44 12.82 31.51
N ILE A 22 32.03 12.27 30.34
CA ILE A 22 30.64 12.03 29.99
C ILE A 22 30.12 10.85 30.83
N THR A 23 29.03 11.07 31.56
CA THR A 23 28.47 10.11 32.53
C THR A 23 27.20 9.43 32.05
N SER A 24 26.54 9.95 31.00
CA SER A 24 25.36 9.37 30.39
C SER A 24 25.69 8.42 29.26
N THR A 25 24.79 7.46 28.99
CA THR A 25 24.85 6.52 27.85
C THR A 25 23.71 6.85 26.90
N ALA A 26 24.05 7.04 25.63
CA ALA A 26 23.06 7.35 24.59
C ALA A 26 22.17 6.15 24.31
N ASP A 27 20.88 6.42 24.08
CA ASP A 27 20.00 5.45 23.42
C ASP A 27 20.36 5.40 21.94
N THR A 28 20.60 4.20 21.43
CA THR A 28 21.03 3.96 20.04
C THR A 28 19.89 3.48 19.16
N THR A 29 18.65 3.46 19.65
CA THR A 29 17.47 3.01 18.94
C THR A 29 16.41 4.10 18.89
N ALA A 30 15.78 4.25 17.74
CA ALA A 30 14.60 5.07 17.56
C ALA A 30 13.58 4.30 16.70
N THR A 31 12.31 4.69 16.77
CA THR A 31 11.25 4.15 15.93
C THR A 31 10.68 5.30 15.13
N GLU A 32 10.43 5.08 13.87
CA GLU A 32 9.72 6.02 13.00
C GLU A 32 8.42 6.49 13.66
N ASP A 33 8.05 7.75 13.41
CA ASP A 33 6.89 8.46 13.97
C ASP A 33 6.83 8.53 15.50
N ALA A 34 7.83 7.99 16.20
CA ALA A 34 7.95 8.08 17.65
C ALA A 34 9.00 9.11 18.07
N ALA A 35 8.71 9.84 19.15
CA ALA A 35 9.66 10.82 19.69
C ALA A 35 10.90 10.14 20.26
N TYR A 36 12.07 10.54 19.82
CA TYR A 36 13.37 10.21 20.40
C TYR A 36 13.83 11.33 21.30
N SER A 37 14.44 10.99 22.45
CA SER A 37 15.03 11.98 23.37
C SER A 37 16.19 11.36 24.15
N TYR A 38 17.32 12.05 24.17
CA TYR A 38 18.50 11.70 24.97
C TYR A 38 19.07 12.95 25.65
N THR A 39 19.31 12.89 26.97
CA THR A 39 19.96 13.95 27.74
C THR A 39 21.41 13.54 28.02
N ILE A 40 22.38 14.31 27.48
CA ILE A 40 23.78 14.10 27.79
C ILE A 40 24.12 14.73 29.15
N THR A 41 24.85 13.99 29.98
CA THR A 41 25.39 14.48 31.27
C THR A 41 26.87 14.23 31.35
N ALA A 42 27.61 15.15 32.00
CA ALA A 42 29.03 15.04 32.23
C ALA A 42 29.38 15.62 33.60
N SER A 43 30.58 15.30 34.08
CA SER A 43 31.18 15.86 35.28
C SER A 43 32.62 16.24 35.00
N ASP A 44 33.14 17.17 35.78
CA ASP A 44 34.53 17.60 35.77
C ASP A 44 35.12 17.46 37.18
N VAL A 45 36.39 16.97 37.27
CA VAL A 45 37.04 16.71 38.56
C VAL A 45 37.53 18.03 39.20
N ASP A 46 37.94 19.00 38.38
CA ASP A 46 38.37 20.32 38.84
C ASP A 46 37.18 21.24 39.15
N GLY A 47 35.97 20.83 38.76
CA GLY A 47 34.73 21.58 38.95
C GLY A 47 34.56 22.73 37.94
N ASP A 48 35.18 22.62 36.79
CA ASP A 48 35.10 23.61 35.71
C ASP A 48 33.70 23.67 35.06
N ALA A 49 33.37 24.83 34.51
CA ALA A 49 32.08 25.05 33.86
C ALA A 49 32.03 24.35 32.50
N LEU A 50 31.11 23.37 32.35
CA LEU A 50 30.97 22.56 31.14
C LEU A 50 30.09 23.25 30.10
N THR A 51 30.49 23.16 28.84
CA THR A 51 29.74 23.60 27.66
C THR A 51 29.46 22.42 26.76
N TYR A 52 28.22 22.32 26.24
CA TYR A 52 27.71 21.19 25.45
C TYR A 52 27.41 21.64 24.03
N SER A 53 27.71 20.79 23.06
CA SER A 53 27.43 21.01 21.64
C SER A 53 27.18 19.68 20.90
N ALA A 54 26.68 19.78 19.68
CA ALA A 54 26.44 18.64 18.80
C ALA A 54 27.14 18.86 17.45
N PRO A 55 28.42 18.49 17.32
CA PRO A 55 29.18 18.66 16.08
C PRO A 55 28.59 17.90 14.88
N THR A 56 27.92 16.79 15.13
CA THR A 56 27.27 15.98 14.09
C THR A 56 25.90 15.50 14.55
N THR A 57 24.86 15.86 13.80
CA THR A 57 23.50 15.35 13.99
C THR A 57 22.83 15.15 12.63
N PRO A 58 22.00 14.11 12.46
CA PRO A 58 21.12 13.99 11.28
C PRO A 58 20.05 15.08 11.30
N GLY A 59 19.47 15.38 10.13
CA GLY A 59 18.53 16.49 9.96
C GLY A 59 17.23 16.40 10.78
N TRP A 60 16.86 15.20 11.23
CA TRP A 60 15.67 14.98 12.05
C TRP A 60 15.91 15.17 13.56
N LEU A 61 17.19 15.30 14.01
CA LEU A 61 17.58 15.57 15.39
C LEU A 61 17.98 17.02 15.60
N SER A 62 17.60 17.59 16.73
CA SER A 62 18.05 18.89 17.22
C SER A 62 18.62 18.78 18.63
N PHE A 63 19.65 19.58 18.93
CA PHE A 63 20.27 19.61 20.25
C PHE A 63 20.00 20.96 20.94
N ALA A 64 19.37 20.90 22.10
CA ALA A 64 19.12 22.06 22.96
C ALA A 64 20.25 22.23 23.95
N THR A 65 21.09 23.27 23.78
CA THR A 65 22.27 23.49 24.57
C THR A 65 21.99 23.94 26.01
N ASP A 66 20.81 24.47 26.29
CA ASP A 66 20.37 24.92 27.62
C ASP A 66 19.84 23.75 28.50
N THR A 67 19.25 22.74 27.90
CA THR A 67 18.74 21.57 28.57
C THR A 67 19.59 20.31 28.37
N HIS A 68 20.59 20.40 27.47
CA HIS A 68 21.47 19.30 27.04
C HIS A 68 20.71 18.10 26.46
N ILE A 69 19.55 18.37 25.83
CA ILE A 69 18.68 17.34 25.23
C ILE A 69 18.89 17.28 23.73
N LEU A 70 19.20 16.09 23.23
CA LEU A 70 19.11 15.72 21.81
C LEU A 70 17.75 15.11 21.59
N SER A 71 16.94 15.66 20.68
CA SER A 71 15.57 15.16 20.44
C SER A 71 15.12 15.37 19.00
N GLY A 72 14.12 14.57 18.59
CA GLY A 72 13.48 14.67 17.29
C GLY A 72 12.48 13.54 17.10
N THR A 73 11.73 13.58 15.98
CA THR A 73 10.84 12.52 15.55
C THR A 73 11.23 12.13 14.12
N PRO A 74 11.81 10.95 13.92
CA PRO A 74 12.16 10.49 12.59
C PRO A 74 10.90 10.15 11.78
N THR A 75 10.96 10.34 10.48
CA THR A 75 9.94 9.93 9.52
C THR A 75 10.44 8.73 8.70
N ASN A 76 9.61 8.20 7.80
CA ASN A 76 9.96 7.10 6.90
C ASN A 76 11.29 7.35 6.13
N ASP A 77 11.55 8.59 5.71
CA ASP A 77 12.81 8.97 5.05
C ASP A 77 14.05 8.83 5.95
N ASN A 78 13.84 8.65 7.26
CA ASN A 78 14.90 8.54 8.25
C ASN A 78 15.11 7.10 8.74
N VAL A 79 14.47 6.11 8.16
CA VAL A 79 14.71 4.69 8.49
C VAL A 79 16.15 4.30 8.17
N GLY A 80 16.83 3.65 9.12
CA GLY A 80 18.23 3.22 9.00
C GLY A 80 19.16 3.88 10.00
N ASP A 81 20.45 3.89 9.69
CA ASP A 81 21.51 4.28 10.61
C ASP A 81 21.92 5.75 10.46
N HIS A 82 21.98 6.46 11.61
CA HIS A 82 22.35 7.87 11.68
C HIS A 82 23.48 8.11 12.67
N SER A 83 24.59 8.69 12.21
CA SER A 83 25.73 9.03 13.06
C SER A 83 25.45 10.30 13.86
N VAL A 84 25.80 10.27 15.15
CA VAL A 84 25.71 11.40 16.08
C VAL A 84 27.04 11.58 16.79
N VAL A 85 27.46 12.84 16.94
CA VAL A 85 28.56 13.22 17.81
C VAL A 85 28.10 14.35 18.71
N LEU A 86 28.12 14.13 20.01
CA LEU A 86 27.93 15.15 21.04
C LEU A 86 29.28 15.46 21.69
N ARG A 87 29.50 16.71 22.02
CA ARG A 87 30.76 17.21 22.60
C ARG A 87 30.51 17.94 23.91
N VAL A 88 31.35 17.66 24.88
CA VAL A 88 31.45 18.41 26.14
C VAL A 88 32.85 19.03 26.21
N THR A 89 32.96 20.28 26.67
CA THR A 89 34.24 20.97 26.88
C THR A 89 34.21 21.79 28.17
N ASP A 90 35.34 21.83 28.86
CA ASP A 90 35.62 22.69 30.00
C ASP A 90 36.25 24.06 29.59
N GLY A 91 36.40 24.29 28.26
CA GLY A 91 37.04 25.46 27.67
C GLY A 91 38.52 25.23 27.33
N THR A 92 39.14 24.17 27.81
CA THR A 92 40.54 23.79 27.56
C THR A 92 40.58 22.49 26.75
N GLU A 93 39.82 21.48 27.13
CA GLU A 93 39.78 20.18 26.47
C GLU A 93 38.34 19.81 26.00
N ASN A 94 38.28 18.92 25.01
CA ASN A 94 37.02 18.46 24.44
C ASN A 94 36.92 16.96 24.55
N VAL A 95 35.75 16.47 24.95
CA VAL A 95 35.40 15.03 24.96
C VAL A 95 34.17 14.78 24.11
N ASP A 96 34.29 13.86 23.14
CA ASP A 96 33.24 13.51 22.21
C ASP A 96 32.59 12.18 22.59
N GLN A 97 31.27 12.14 22.54
CA GLN A 97 30.48 10.92 22.56
C GLN A 97 29.95 10.65 21.14
N SER A 98 30.52 9.65 20.46
CA SER A 98 30.12 9.24 19.12
C SER A 98 29.27 7.96 19.23
N PHE A 99 28.11 7.96 18.59
CA PHE A 99 27.21 6.81 18.53
C PHE A 99 26.38 6.84 17.25
N THR A 100 25.74 5.71 16.94
CA THR A 100 24.79 5.58 15.84
C THR A 100 23.40 5.38 16.42
N VAL A 101 22.42 6.12 15.92
CA VAL A 101 21.02 5.87 16.19
C VAL A 101 20.44 5.10 14.99
N THR A 102 19.93 3.90 15.22
CA THR A 102 19.23 3.10 14.22
C THR A 102 17.73 3.37 14.34
N VAL A 103 17.14 3.91 13.29
CA VAL A 103 15.69 4.13 13.19
C VAL A 103 15.04 2.89 12.58
N SER A 104 14.12 2.28 13.33
CA SER A 104 13.31 1.15 12.88
C SER A 104 12.07 1.63 12.14
N ASN A 105 11.71 0.93 11.07
CA ASN A 105 10.49 1.18 10.30
C ASN A 105 9.24 0.79 11.10
N THR A 106 8.17 1.55 10.90
CA THR A 106 6.79 1.21 11.30
C THR A 106 5.98 1.02 10.02
N ASN A 107 5.17 -0.03 9.95
CA ASN A 107 4.37 -0.25 8.76
C ASN A 107 3.33 0.85 8.55
N ASP A 108 3.34 1.45 7.38
CA ASP A 108 2.34 2.42 6.91
C ASP A 108 1.25 1.74 6.08
N THR A 109 0.04 2.31 6.08
CA THR A 109 -1.05 1.79 5.27
C THR A 109 -0.84 2.13 3.79
N PRO A 110 -0.98 1.16 2.87
CA PRO A 110 -0.88 1.44 1.44
C PRO A 110 -1.92 2.45 0.97
N VAL A 111 -1.62 3.17 -0.08
CA VAL A 111 -2.50 4.18 -0.68
C VAL A 111 -3.04 3.70 -2.01
N LEU A 112 -4.36 3.71 -2.14
CA LEU A 112 -5.08 3.47 -3.38
C LEU A 112 -5.95 4.70 -3.69
N VAL A 113 -5.62 5.43 -4.76
CA VAL A 113 -6.42 6.59 -5.19
C VAL A 113 -7.81 6.16 -5.63
N SER A 114 -8.77 7.08 -5.58
CA SER A 114 -10.13 6.82 -6.01
C SER A 114 -10.18 6.34 -7.47
N ILE A 115 -10.96 5.29 -7.72
CA ILE A 115 -11.16 4.72 -9.05
C ILE A 115 -12.44 5.33 -9.62
N THR A 116 -12.37 5.87 -10.83
CA THR A 116 -13.56 6.36 -11.53
C THR A 116 -14.27 5.20 -12.22
N ASP A 117 -15.60 5.30 -12.33
CA ASP A 117 -16.37 4.31 -13.08
C ASP A 117 -15.86 4.23 -14.53
N PRO A 118 -15.53 3.05 -15.04
CA PRO A 118 -15.14 2.87 -16.44
C PRO A 118 -16.35 3.10 -17.37
N SER A 119 -16.06 3.33 -18.65
CA SER A 119 -17.11 3.35 -19.66
C SER A 119 -17.84 2.00 -19.69
N SER A 120 -19.16 2.05 -19.94
CA SER A 120 -19.93 0.82 -20.16
C SER A 120 -19.46 0.09 -21.43
N VAL A 121 -19.52 -1.22 -21.39
CA VAL A 121 -19.33 -2.09 -22.55
C VAL A 121 -20.66 -2.71 -22.97
N LEU A 122 -20.75 -3.22 -24.20
CA LEU A 122 -21.87 -4.04 -24.64
C LEU A 122 -21.66 -5.48 -24.16
N GLU A 123 -22.73 -6.22 -23.86
CA GLU A 123 -22.63 -7.68 -23.78
C GLU A 123 -22.19 -8.22 -25.14
N ASP A 124 -21.59 -9.39 -25.17
CA ASP A 124 -20.96 -9.99 -26.36
C ASP A 124 -19.86 -9.16 -27.01
N GLY A 125 -19.38 -8.13 -26.28
CA GLY A 125 -18.41 -7.15 -26.76
C GLY A 125 -17.06 -7.22 -26.03
N ASP A 126 -16.48 -6.04 -25.82
CA ASP A 126 -15.16 -5.90 -25.24
C ASP A 126 -15.17 -6.06 -23.70
N ASN A 127 -14.01 -6.41 -23.14
CA ASN A 127 -13.79 -6.45 -21.70
C ASN A 127 -13.82 -5.03 -21.10
N ILE A 128 -14.25 -4.93 -19.84
CA ILE A 128 -13.99 -3.73 -19.02
C ILE A 128 -12.54 -3.82 -18.51
N VAL A 129 -11.77 -2.75 -18.78
CA VAL A 129 -10.37 -2.67 -18.33
C VAL A 129 -10.19 -1.44 -17.45
N VAL A 130 -9.63 -1.64 -16.25
CA VAL A 130 -9.33 -0.59 -15.29
C VAL A 130 -7.87 -0.74 -14.85
N THR A 131 -7.13 0.37 -14.77
CA THR A 131 -5.76 0.37 -14.25
C THR A 131 -5.69 1.07 -12.91
N VAL A 132 -4.87 0.54 -12.01
CA VAL A 132 -4.57 1.10 -10.69
C VAL A 132 -3.08 1.05 -10.42
N SER A 133 -2.54 2.06 -9.76
CA SER A 133 -1.12 2.13 -9.38
C SER A 133 -1.03 2.42 -7.89
N PRO A 134 -1.23 1.42 -7.04
CA PRO A 134 -1.15 1.60 -5.59
C PRO A 134 0.26 1.96 -5.17
N THR A 135 0.36 2.78 -4.12
CA THR A 135 1.64 3.20 -3.55
C THR A 135 1.72 2.87 -2.08
N ASP A 136 2.94 2.78 -1.60
CA ASP A 136 3.27 2.62 -0.20
C ASP A 136 4.54 3.43 0.08
N ILE A 137 4.63 4.03 1.25
CA ILE A 137 5.79 4.82 1.64
C ILE A 137 6.92 3.94 2.16
N ASP A 138 6.59 2.74 2.65
CA ASP A 138 7.56 1.80 3.17
C ASP A 138 8.53 1.30 2.09
N ALA A 139 9.82 1.39 2.39
CA ALA A 139 10.85 0.95 1.45
C ALA A 139 10.78 -0.56 1.20
N GLY A 140 10.56 -0.93 -0.07
CA GLY A 140 10.50 -2.34 -0.48
C GLY A 140 9.16 -3.01 -0.23
N ALA A 141 8.10 -2.26 0.12
CA ALA A 141 6.75 -2.80 0.25
C ALA A 141 6.32 -3.58 -1.01
N SER A 142 5.74 -4.75 -0.78
CA SER A 142 5.17 -5.59 -1.85
C SER A 142 3.65 -5.56 -1.76
N LEU A 143 3.02 -4.86 -2.70
CA LEU A 143 1.58 -4.64 -2.71
C LEU A 143 0.87 -5.73 -3.51
N THR A 144 -0.18 -6.31 -2.92
CA THR A 144 -1.07 -7.29 -3.57
C THR A 144 -2.43 -6.64 -3.81
N VAL A 145 -2.94 -6.76 -5.04
CA VAL A 145 -4.25 -6.25 -5.44
C VAL A 145 -5.21 -7.40 -5.62
N THR A 146 -6.36 -7.32 -4.96
CA THR A 146 -7.47 -8.27 -5.10
C THR A 146 -8.74 -7.55 -5.53
N VAL A 147 -9.58 -8.24 -6.30
CA VAL A 147 -10.83 -7.67 -6.81
C VAL A 147 -11.99 -8.61 -6.50
N THR A 148 -13.07 -8.05 -6.00
CA THR A 148 -14.32 -8.75 -5.75
C THR A 148 -15.51 -7.99 -6.36
N THR A 149 -16.59 -8.70 -6.68
CA THR A 149 -17.80 -8.10 -7.22
C THR A 149 -19.02 -8.58 -6.44
N ASN A 150 -20.05 -7.73 -6.34
CA ASN A 150 -21.33 -8.09 -5.74
C ASN A 150 -22.29 -8.80 -6.71
N ASN A 151 -21.92 -8.94 -7.98
CA ASN A 151 -22.73 -9.59 -9.02
C ASN A 151 -21.95 -10.73 -9.69
N GLY A 152 -22.00 -11.91 -9.06
CA GLY A 152 -21.35 -13.12 -9.56
C GLY A 152 -21.98 -13.75 -10.81
N SER A 153 -23.18 -13.32 -11.23
CA SER A 153 -23.76 -13.73 -12.51
C SER A 153 -23.16 -12.95 -13.66
N LEU A 154 -23.03 -11.62 -13.48
CA LEU A 154 -22.41 -10.74 -14.48
C LEU A 154 -20.89 -10.96 -14.58
N PHE A 155 -20.23 -11.26 -13.46
CA PHE A 155 -18.79 -11.56 -13.40
C PHE A 155 -18.54 -12.82 -12.57
N PRO A 156 -18.71 -14.03 -13.15
CA PRO A 156 -18.41 -15.28 -12.47
C PRO A 156 -16.93 -15.40 -12.03
N SER A 157 -16.66 -16.33 -11.15
CA SER A 157 -15.28 -16.62 -10.72
C SER A 157 -14.39 -16.96 -11.90
N GLY A 158 -13.24 -16.25 -12.00
CA GLY A 158 -12.28 -16.41 -13.09
C GLY A 158 -12.46 -15.47 -14.27
N THR A 159 -13.57 -14.70 -14.34
CA THR A 159 -13.77 -13.68 -15.39
C THR A 159 -13.19 -12.32 -15.01
N VAL A 160 -12.81 -12.12 -13.75
CA VAL A 160 -12.09 -10.95 -13.28
C VAL A 160 -10.65 -11.34 -12.97
N THR A 161 -9.71 -10.68 -13.61
CA THR A 161 -8.28 -10.93 -13.46
C THR A 161 -7.51 -9.65 -13.15
N VAL A 162 -6.41 -9.78 -12.42
CA VAL A 162 -5.48 -8.67 -12.11
C VAL A 162 -4.09 -9.07 -12.60
N SER A 163 -3.41 -8.18 -13.33
CA SER A 163 -2.07 -8.46 -13.83
C SER A 163 -1.16 -7.22 -13.80
N PRO A 164 0.00 -7.30 -13.16
CA PRO A 164 0.40 -8.31 -12.19
C PRO A 164 -0.46 -8.21 -10.91
N GLU A 165 -0.69 -9.33 -10.22
CA GLU A 165 -1.44 -9.35 -8.96
C GLU A 165 -0.66 -8.69 -7.82
N SER A 166 0.66 -8.92 -7.77
CA SER A 166 1.56 -8.35 -6.78
C SER A 166 2.76 -7.65 -7.41
N GLY A 167 3.39 -6.75 -6.65
CA GLY A 167 4.58 -6.01 -7.07
C GLY A 167 4.84 -4.80 -6.16
N GLY A 168 5.91 -4.06 -6.40
CA GLY A 168 6.31 -2.89 -5.61
C GLY A 168 5.36 -1.70 -5.71
N THR A 169 5.67 -0.68 -4.93
CA THR A 169 4.97 0.61 -4.92
C THR A 169 4.96 1.26 -6.31
N GLY A 170 3.83 1.87 -6.70
CA GLY A 170 3.67 2.58 -7.97
C GLY A 170 3.63 1.70 -9.23
N VAL A 171 3.78 0.38 -9.12
CA VAL A 171 3.66 -0.52 -10.27
C VAL A 171 2.19 -0.58 -10.69
N GLU A 172 1.92 -0.34 -11.98
CA GLU A 172 0.57 -0.41 -12.53
C GLU A 172 0.03 -1.85 -12.53
N ARG A 173 -1.25 -1.98 -12.18
CA ARG A 173 -2.04 -3.21 -12.22
C ARG A 173 -3.20 -3.02 -13.19
N THR A 174 -3.35 -3.95 -14.11
CA THR A 174 -4.50 -3.99 -15.02
C THR A 174 -5.54 -4.96 -14.48
N ILE A 175 -6.72 -4.47 -14.21
CA ILE A 175 -7.92 -5.25 -13.86
C ILE A 175 -8.68 -5.46 -15.16
N THR A 176 -8.87 -6.70 -15.56
CA THR A 176 -9.67 -7.08 -16.74
C THR A 176 -10.90 -7.85 -16.27
N MET A 177 -12.08 -7.40 -16.69
CA MET A 177 -13.37 -7.98 -16.35
C MET A 177 -14.05 -8.40 -17.64
N ASN A 178 -14.26 -9.71 -17.81
CA ASN A 178 -14.89 -10.31 -19.00
C ASN A 178 -16.28 -10.80 -18.64
N PRO A 179 -17.36 -10.07 -18.98
CA PRO A 179 -18.71 -10.58 -18.81
C PRO A 179 -18.93 -11.77 -19.73
N PRO A 180 -19.66 -12.80 -19.31
CA PRO A 180 -20.13 -13.86 -20.22
C PRO A 180 -21.07 -13.28 -21.27
N ASP A 181 -21.17 -13.97 -22.40
CA ASP A 181 -22.12 -13.66 -23.47
C ASP A 181 -23.55 -13.58 -22.89
N ASN A 182 -24.38 -12.72 -23.45
CA ASN A 182 -25.78 -12.51 -23.07
C ASN A 182 -25.97 -12.15 -21.58
N GLN A 183 -24.99 -11.49 -20.96
CA GLN A 183 -25.08 -11.04 -19.58
C GLN A 183 -24.90 -9.53 -19.47
N ASN A 184 -25.95 -8.83 -19.09
CA ASN A 184 -25.96 -7.37 -18.94
C ASN A 184 -26.37 -6.94 -17.53
N GLY A 185 -26.16 -5.68 -17.21
CA GLY A 185 -26.49 -5.09 -15.93
C GLY A 185 -25.33 -4.32 -15.31
N THR A 186 -25.36 -4.18 -13.99
CA THR A 186 -24.33 -3.46 -13.22
C THR A 186 -23.77 -4.31 -12.11
N ALA A 187 -22.52 -4.07 -11.77
CA ALA A 187 -21.85 -4.66 -10.62
C ALA A 187 -21.06 -3.60 -9.85
N LEU A 188 -21.19 -3.59 -8.52
CA LEU A 188 -20.27 -2.87 -7.66
C LEU A 188 -19.01 -3.72 -7.47
N VAL A 189 -17.90 -3.16 -7.90
CA VAL A 189 -16.58 -3.81 -7.86
C VAL A 189 -15.77 -3.19 -6.73
N THR A 190 -15.21 -4.02 -5.86
CA THR A 190 -14.31 -3.61 -4.78
C THR A 190 -12.90 -4.05 -5.12
N VAL A 191 -11.99 -3.08 -5.20
CA VAL A 191 -10.55 -3.28 -5.36
C VAL A 191 -9.89 -3.08 -4.01
N SER A 192 -9.19 -4.08 -3.52
CA SER A 192 -8.46 -4.04 -2.26
C SER A 192 -6.97 -4.19 -2.49
N VAL A 193 -6.18 -3.40 -1.79
CA VAL A 193 -4.72 -3.43 -1.81
C VAL A 193 -4.22 -3.74 -0.41
N THR A 194 -3.26 -4.64 -0.29
CA THR A 194 -2.59 -4.95 0.97
C THR A 194 -1.08 -5.04 0.78
N ASP A 195 -0.33 -4.62 1.79
CA ASP A 195 1.11 -4.83 1.97
C ASP A 195 1.44 -6.13 2.73
N GLY A 196 0.41 -6.84 3.19
CA GLY A 196 0.50 -8.03 4.03
C GLY A 196 0.21 -7.78 5.52
N SER A 197 0.22 -6.51 5.96
CA SER A 197 -0.07 -6.08 7.34
C SER A 197 -1.35 -5.29 7.41
N GLU A 198 -1.51 -4.32 6.51
CA GLU A 198 -2.67 -3.45 6.43
C GLU A 198 -3.30 -3.49 5.03
N SER A 199 -4.50 -2.91 4.90
CA SER A 199 -5.20 -2.88 3.62
C SER A 199 -6.09 -1.66 3.45
N VAL A 200 -6.23 -1.22 2.21
CA VAL A 200 -7.15 -0.17 1.78
C VAL A 200 -8.02 -0.66 0.62
N SER A 201 -9.23 -0.15 0.49
CA SER A 201 -10.14 -0.53 -0.59
C SER A 201 -10.79 0.68 -1.23
N GLN A 202 -11.04 0.58 -2.55
CA GLN A 202 -11.82 1.52 -3.34
C GLN A 202 -12.88 0.78 -4.15
N GLN A 203 -13.92 1.47 -4.57
CA GLN A 203 -15.02 0.87 -5.32
C GLN A 203 -15.30 1.65 -6.60
N PHE A 204 -15.79 0.95 -7.60
CA PHE A 204 -16.34 1.51 -8.82
C PHE A 204 -17.53 0.66 -9.32
N THR A 205 -18.34 1.24 -10.21
CA THR A 205 -19.45 0.54 -10.85
C THR A 205 -19.04 0.09 -12.25
N ALA A 206 -19.10 -1.20 -12.50
CA ALA A 206 -18.98 -1.80 -13.83
C ALA A 206 -20.37 -1.93 -14.47
N THR A 207 -20.53 -1.47 -15.72
CA THR A 207 -21.80 -1.49 -16.44
C THR A 207 -21.63 -2.22 -17.76
N VAL A 208 -22.48 -3.21 -18.00
CA VAL A 208 -22.64 -3.93 -19.27
C VAL A 208 -24.02 -3.66 -19.79
N THR A 209 -24.12 -3.16 -21.01
CA THR A 209 -25.38 -2.78 -21.68
C THR A 209 -25.87 -3.90 -22.58
N ALA A 210 -27.17 -4.16 -22.54
CA ALA A 210 -27.82 -5.14 -23.41
C ALA A 210 -27.65 -4.81 -24.90
N VAL A 211 -27.54 -5.84 -25.71
CA VAL A 211 -27.60 -5.82 -27.17
C VAL A 211 -28.67 -6.80 -27.60
N ASN A 212 -29.56 -6.42 -28.52
CA ASN A 212 -30.61 -7.32 -29.00
C ASN A 212 -30.04 -8.48 -29.81
N ASP A 213 -30.33 -9.69 -29.41
CA ASP A 213 -30.03 -10.94 -30.10
C ASP A 213 -31.11 -11.34 -31.07
N ALA A 214 -30.74 -12.11 -32.09
CA ALA A 214 -31.70 -12.62 -33.03
C ALA A 214 -32.31 -13.96 -32.55
N PRO A 215 -33.64 -14.18 -32.71
CA PRO A 215 -34.26 -15.41 -32.29
C PRO A 215 -33.73 -16.64 -33.05
N ILE A 216 -33.66 -17.76 -32.37
CA ILE A 216 -33.17 -19.04 -32.89
C ILE A 216 -34.31 -20.06 -32.94
N ILE A 217 -34.54 -20.67 -34.12
CA ILE A 217 -35.51 -21.80 -34.25
C ILE A 217 -34.89 -23.03 -33.58
N THR A 218 -35.57 -23.55 -32.57
CA THR A 218 -35.12 -24.70 -31.76
C THR A 218 -35.75 -26.04 -32.19
N SER A 219 -36.80 -26.01 -33.01
CA SER A 219 -37.45 -27.21 -33.55
C SER A 219 -36.87 -27.63 -34.90
N THR A 220 -36.96 -28.94 -35.20
CA THR A 220 -36.52 -29.50 -36.50
C THR A 220 -37.73 -30.04 -37.23
N ALA A 221 -37.96 -29.57 -38.47
CA ALA A 221 -39.08 -30.06 -39.31
C ALA A 221 -38.82 -31.46 -39.82
N GLY A 222 -39.88 -32.28 -39.91
CA GLY A 222 -39.84 -33.52 -40.66
C GLY A 222 -39.76 -33.22 -42.14
N THR A 223 -38.81 -33.84 -42.87
CA THR A 223 -38.53 -33.56 -44.29
C THR A 223 -39.28 -34.52 -45.24
N SER A 224 -40.12 -35.42 -44.73
CA SER A 224 -40.89 -36.37 -45.55
C SER A 224 -42.38 -36.38 -45.14
N ALA A 225 -43.24 -36.42 -46.11
CA ALA A 225 -44.65 -36.61 -45.95
C ALA A 225 -45.10 -37.79 -46.83
N THR A 226 -46.22 -38.48 -46.47
CA THR A 226 -46.75 -39.58 -47.19
C THR A 226 -48.09 -39.16 -47.81
N GLU A 227 -48.40 -39.58 -49.06
CA GLU A 227 -49.67 -39.32 -49.72
C GLU A 227 -50.80 -39.88 -48.87
N ASP A 228 -51.91 -39.15 -48.82
CA ASP A 228 -53.12 -39.50 -48.03
C ASP A 228 -52.88 -39.54 -46.47
N ALA A 229 -51.73 -39.13 -45.98
CA ALA A 229 -51.45 -39.03 -44.54
C ALA A 229 -51.28 -37.53 -44.11
N ALA A 230 -51.79 -37.22 -42.88
CA ALA A 230 -51.66 -35.90 -42.33
C ALA A 230 -50.21 -35.63 -41.98
N TYR A 231 -49.70 -34.46 -42.41
CA TYR A 231 -48.41 -33.91 -41.95
C TYR A 231 -48.64 -32.73 -41.01
N SER A 232 -47.92 -32.70 -39.89
CA SER A 232 -47.90 -31.53 -39.01
C SER A 232 -46.50 -31.28 -38.45
N TYR A 233 -46.17 -30.05 -38.29
CA TYR A 233 -44.92 -29.59 -37.66
C TYR A 233 -45.21 -28.40 -36.78
N THR A 234 -44.78 -28.44 -35.53
CA THR A 234 -44.83 -27.30 -34.60
C THR A 234 -43.49 -26.66 -34.55
N ILE A 235 -43.42 -25.42 -34.98
CA ILE A 235 -42.23 -24.60 -34.86
C ILE A 235 -42.07 -24.09 -33.43
N THR A 236 -40.88 -24.23 -32.87
CA THR A 236 -40.47 -23.59 -31.61
C THR A 236 -39.20 -22.78 -31.83
N ALA A 237 -39.12 -21.66 -31.14
CA ALA A 237 -37.93 -20.78 -31.16
C ALA A 237 -37.71 -20.25 -29.75
N SER A 238 -36.49 -19.79 -29.50
CA SER A 238 -36.08 -19.05 -28.30
C SER A 238 -35.41 -17.78 -28.71
N ASP A 239 -35.44 -16.82 -27.81
CA ASP A 239 -34.77 -15.55 -27.88
C ASP A 239 -34.00 -15.36 -26.60
N GLU A 240 -32.72 -14.96 -26.67
CA GLU A 240 -31.85 -14.81 -25.49
C GLU A 240 -32.28 -13.62 -24.65
N ASP A 241 -32.75 -12.52 -25.27
CA ASP A 241 -33.29 -11.36 -24.57
C ASP A 241 -34.69 -11.60 -23.96
N GLY A 242 -35.31 -12.70 -24.31
CA GLY A 242 -36.69 -13.05 -23.88
C GLY A 242 -37.75 -12.24 -24.62
N ASP A 243 -37.43 -11.74 -25.81
CA ASP A 243 -38.37 -11.00 -26.63
C ASP A 243 -39.57 -11.80 -27.11
N ALA A 244 -40.68 -11.11 -27.30
CA ALA A 244 -41.93 -11.76 -27.79
C ALA A 244 -41.78 -12.14 -29.26
N LEU A 245 -41.80 -13.44 -29.53
CA LEU A 245 -41.61 -13.99 -30.87
C LEU A 245 -42.88 -13.96 -31.69
N THR A 246 -42.74 -13.62 -32.96
CA THR A 246 -43.80 -13.71 -33.99
C THR A 246 -43.42 -14.72 -35.06
N TYR A 247 -44.28 -15.66 -35.34
CA TYR A 247 -44.04 -16.73 -36.28
C TYR A 247 -44.75 -16.45 -37.64
N SER A 248 -44.10 -16.75 -38.75
CA SER A 248 -44.66 -16.66 -40.06
C SER A 248 -44.08 -17.73 -40.97
N ALA A 249 -44.81 -18.07 -42.00
CA ALA A 249 -44.39 -18.98 -43.05
C ALA A 249 -44.44 -18.26 -44.42
N PRO A 250 -43.36 -17.57 -44.84
CA PRO A 250 -43.35 -16.77 -46.07
C PRO A 250 -43.60 -17.57 -47.32
N THR A 251 -43.30 -18.86 -47.33
CA THR A 251 -43.49 -19.77 -48.45
C THR A 251 -44.01 -21.13 -47.95
N LEU A 252 -45.17 -21.52 -48.44
CA LEU A 252 -45.75 -22.83 -48.18
C LEU A 252 -46.23 -23.47 -49.47
N PRO A 253 -46.10 -24.81 -49.63
CA PRO A 253 -46.76 -25.52 -50.70
C PRO A 253 -48.26 -25.49 -50.47
N GLY A 254 -49.06 -25.54 -51.58
CA GLY A 254 -50.51 -25.33 -51.54
C GLY A 254 -51.35 -26.31 -50.72
N TRP A 255 -50.71 -27.39 -50.24
CA TRP A 255 -51.36 -28.41 -49.38
C TRP A 255 -51.07 -28.22 -47.90
N LEU A 256 -50.18 -27.24 -47.49
CA LEU A 256 -49.93 -26.89 -46.09
C LEU A 256 -50.60 -25.56 -45.73
N SER A 257 -50.99 -25.43 -44.49
CA SER A 257 -51.44 -24.18 -43.88
C SER A 257 -50.62 -23.90 -42.61
N PHE A 258 -50.35 -22.59 -42.32
CA PHE A 258 -49.74 -22.12 -41.08
C PHE A 258 -50.79 -21.43 -40.24
N THR A 259 -50.92 -21.84 -38.94
CA THR A 259 -51.93 -21.32 -38.01
C THR A 259 -51.27 -20.95 -36.67
#